data_665f3bd23ca6589078749e788b52aae4
#
_entry.id   665f3bd23ca6589078749e788b52aae4
#
_cell.length_a   1.000
_cell.length_b   1.000
_cell.length_c   1.000
_cell.angle_alpha   90.00
_cell.angle_beta   90.00
_cell.angle_gamma   90.00
#
_symmetry.space_group_name_H-M   'P 1'
#
loop_
_entity.id
_entity.type
_entity.pdbx_description
1 polymer ?
#
loop_
_entity_poly.entity_id
_entity_poly.type
_entity_poly.pdbx_seq_one_letter_code
_entity_poly.pdbx_strand_id
1 'polypeptide(L)'
;MPTTEVMLDFQRGERIGFDEAILCQGKTTDHLTEILATARAREATFLLTRLSKDQLDALAPSDRDALDYEPLSRTAFFGKPKPEAGPARIAVLAAGTSDAHVTREIQRTLTWSGVPSTLFADVGVAGLWRLINRLEAVREHSIAIVVAGMDAALPTVVGGLFGGVVIGVPTSTGYGVAEGGHTALNSMLASCSPGVVTLNIDNGYGAACAAMRVLHSVERMKR
;
A
#
# COMPACT_ATOMS: atom_id res chain seq x y z
N MET A 1 -34.85 -15.67 4.96
CA MET A 1 -33.89 -14.90 5.77
C MET A 1 -33.15 -14.02 4.79
N PRO A 2 -32.97 -12.72 5.03
CA PRO A 2 -32.12 -11.94 4.16
C PRO A 2 -30.72 -12.57 4.22
N THR A 3 -30.19 -12.98 3.09
CA THR A 3 -28.80 -13.43 2.98
C THR A 3 -27.94 -12.19 3.14
N THR A 4 -27.26 -12.05 4.27
CA THR A 4 -26.30 -10.98 4.48
C THR A 4 -25.17 -11.17 3.48
N GLU A 5 -25.02 -10.26 2.53
CA GLU A 5 -23.94 -10.31 1.53
C GLU A 5 -22.59 -9.91 2.14
N VAL A 6 -22.60 -9.24 3.29
CA VAL A 6 -21.42 -8.78 4.01
C VAL A 6 -21.01 -9.80 5.06
N MET A 7 -19.80 -10.34 4.93
CA MET A 7 -19.19 -11.22 5.93
C MET A 7 -17.77 -10.73 6.24
N LEU A 8 -17.55 -10.20 7.44
CA LEU A 8 -16.26 -9.66 7.86
C LEU A 8 -15.43 -10.72 8.61
N ASP A 9 -14.12 -10.74 8.32
CA ASP A 9 -13.16 -11.69 8.86
C ASP A 9 -12.40 -11.08 10.06
N PHE A 10 -13.02 -11.05 11.20
CA PHE A 10 -12.44 -10.49 12.43
C PHE A 10 -11.24 -11.30 12.98
N GLN A 11 -11.04 -12.53 12.52
CA GLN A 11 -9.93 -13.38 12.96
C GLN A 11 -8.73 -13.36 12.00
N ARG A 12 -8.76 -12.52 10.98
CA ARG A 12 -7.66 -12.45 10.00
C ARG A 12 -6.33 -12.10 10.64
N GLY A 13 -6.31 -11.15 11.57
CA GLY A 13 -5.10 -10.74 12.28
C GLY A 13 -4.39 -11.87 13.00
N GLU A 14 -5.15 -12.76 13.64
CA GLU A 14 -4.62 -13.95 14.34
C GLU A 14 -4.00 -14.94 13.35
N ARG A 15 -4.60 -15.13 12.17
CA ARG A 15 -4.14 -16.12 11.18
C ARG A 15 -2.95 -15.64 10.36
N ILE A 16 -2.92 -14.38 9.96
CA ILE A 16 -1.92 -13.89 9.00
C ILE A 16 -1.11 -12.68 9.48
N GLY A 17 -1.38 -12.18 10.69
CA GLY A 17 -0.59 -11.13 11.33
C GLY A 17 -1.02 -9.69 11.01
N PHE A 18 -2.02 -9.47 10.15
CA PHE A 18 -2.63 -8.17 9.90
C PHE A 18 -4.13 -8.28 9.63
N ASP A 19 -4.87 -7.25 10.07
CA ASP A 19 -6.32 -7.27 10.08
C ASP A 19 -6.92 -7.17 8.67
N GLU A 20 -8.22 -7.43 8.55
CA GLU A 20 -8.94 -7.23 7.30
C GLU A 20 -8.95 -5.76 6.90
N ALA A 21 -8.76 -5.49 5.62
CA ALA A 21 -9.04 -4.20 5.01
C ALA A 21 -10.24 -4.31 4.07
N ILE A 22 -11.02 -3.25 4.01
CA ILE A 22 -12.23 -3.19 3.18
C ILE A 22 -11.87 -2.61 1.82
N LEU A 23 -11.96 -3.41 0.77
CA LEU A 23 -11.89 -2.93 -0.61
C LEU A 23 -13.24 -2.30 -0.97
N CYS A 24 -13.27 -0.97 -1.09
CA CYS A 24 -14.51 -0.23 -1.37
C CYS A 24 -14.90 -0.21 -2.86
N GLN A 25 -13.93 -0.39 -3.75
CA GLN A 25 -14.20 -0.44 -5.19
C GLN A 25 -15.23 -1.52 -5.53
N GLY A 26 -16.31 -1.13 -6.22
CA GLY A 26 -17.40 -2.03 -6.57
C GLY A 26 -18.43 -2.32 -5.46
N LYS A 27 -18.24 -1.79 -4.25
CA LYS A 27 -19.26 -1.86 -3.19
C LYS A 27 -20.29 -0.75 -3.35
N THR A 28 -21.54 -1.06 -3.04
CA THR A 28 -22.62 -0.07 -2.95
C THR A 28 -22.54 0.70 -1.64
N THR A 29 -23.27 1.82 -1.54
CA THR A 29 -23.42 2.57 -0.29
C THR A 29 -24.05 1.72 0.80
N ASP A 30 -25.02 0.85 0.46
CA ASP A 30 -25.65 -0.06 1.41
C ASP A 30 -24.65 -1.07 1.99
N HIS A 31 -23.78 -1.65 1.15
CA HIS A 31 -22.71 -2.53 1.62
C HIS A 31 -21.77 -1.82 2.60
N LEU A 32 -21.36 -0.57 2.28
CA LEU A 32 -20.48 0.20 3.16
C LEU A 32 -21.15 0.55 4.48
N THR A 33 -22.43 0.93 4.45
CA THR A 33 -23.24 1.22 5.64
C THR A 33 -23.38 -0.02 6.53
N GLU A 34 -23.65 -1.19 5.96
CA GLU A 34 -23.75 -2.47 6.69
C GLU A 34 -22.40 -2.84 7.32
N ILE A 35 -21.27 -2.67 6.59
CA ILE A 35 -19.91 -2.90 7.09
C ILE A 35 -19.64 -2.00 8.31
N LEU A 36 -19.89 -0.69 8.20
CA LEU A 36 -19.64 0.27 9.27
C LEU A 36 -20.54 0.02 10.49
N ALA A 37 -21.81 -0.32 10.28
CA ALA A 37 -22.74 -0.69 11.35
C ALA A 37 -22.27 -1.97 12.09
N THR A 38 -21.83 -2.98 11.34
CA THR A 38 -21.30 -4.23 11.89
C THR A 38 -20.01 -3.99 12.66
N ALA A 39 -19.12 -3.13 12.14
CA ALA A 39 -17.89 -2.74 12.81
C ALA A 39 -18.16 -2.04 14.14
N ARG A 40 -19.11 -1.08 14.18
CA ARG A 40 -19.53 -0.40 15.43
C ARG A 40 -20.09 -1.38 16.47
N ALA A 41 -20.98 -2.28 16.03
CA ALA A 41 -21.60 -3.25 16.92
C ALA A 41 -20.58 -4.21 17.56
N ARG A 42 -19.40 -4.37 16.97
CA ARG A 42 -18.30 -5.23 17.45
C ARG A 42 -17.10 -4.46 17.98
N GLU A 43 -17.19 -3.14 18.08
CA GLU A 43 -16.06 -2.26 18.46
C GLU A 43 -14.80 -2.52 17.59
N ALA A 44 -15.02 -2.96 16.35
CA ALA A 44 -13.96 -3.29 15.42
C ALA A 44 -13.51 -2.06 14.63
N THR A 45 -12.28 -2.09 14.18
CA THR A 45 -11.65 -1.01 13.40
C THR A 45 -11.15 -1.55 12.07
N PHE A 46 -11.19 -0.73 11.01
CA PHE A 46 -10.84 -1.15 9.66
C PHE A 46 -10.08 -0.07 8.89
N LEU A 47 -9.14 -0.53 8.06
CA LEU A 47 -8.64 0.23 6.92
C LEU A 47 -9.60 0.03 5.74
N LEU A 48 -10.08 1.12 5.15
CA LEU A 48 -10.82 1.12 3.90
C LEU A 48 -9.86 1.54 2.78
N THR A 49 -9.85 0.80 1.67
CA THR A 49 -9.03 1.11 0.48
C THR A 49 -9.93 1.35 -0.73
N ARG A 50 -9.45 2.17 -1.66
CA ARG A 50 -10.18 2.53 -2.88
C ARG A 50 -11.59 3.07 -2.63
N LEU A 51 -11.77 3.80 -1.54
CA LEU A 51 -13.00 4.53 -1.23
C LEU A 51 -13.05 5.79 -2.11
N SER A 52 -13.99 5.85 -3.05
CA SER A 52 -14.15 7.05 -3.88
C SER A 52 -14.81 8.19 -3.10
N LYS A 53 -14.59 9.43 -3.57
CA LYS A 53 -15.23 10.61 -2.96
C LYS A 53 -16.76 10.50 -3.05
N ASP A 54 -17.30 10.00 -4.16
CA ASP A 54 -18.74 9.83 -4.34
C ASP A 54 -19.33 8.80 -3.35
N GLN A 55 -18.63 7.69 -3.12
CA GLN A 55 -19.02 6.71 -2.11
C GLN A 55 -19.00 7.33 -0.69
N LEU A 56 -17.96 8.10 -0.37
CA LEU A 56 -17.86 8.79 0.91
C LEU A 56 -19.01 9.79 1.11
N ASP A 57 -19.30 10.59 0.09
CA ASP A 57 -20.34 11.62 0.15
C ASP A 57 -21.76 11.03 0.22
N ALA A 58 -21.95 9.83 -0.33
CA ALA A 58 -23.22 9.11 -0.26
C ALA A 58 -23.49 8.45 1.10
N LEU A 59 -22.49 8.35 1.99
CA LEU A 59 -22.67 7.85 3.35
C LEU A 59 -23.45 8.86 4.21
N ALA A 60 -24.16 8.35 5.19
CA ALA A 60 -24.79 9.19 6.22
C ALA A 60 -23.72 10.05 6.95
N PRO A 61 -24.06 11.26 7.41
CA PRO A 61 -23.10 12.12 8.11
C PRO A 61 -22.36 11.44 9.25
N SER A 62 -23.05 10.65 10.07
CA SER A 62 -22.46 9.92 11.20
C SER A 62 -21.43 8.86 10.77
N ASP A 63 -21.59 8.28 9.58
CA ASP A 63 -20.65 7.31 9.01
C ASP A 63 -19.45 8.02 8.43
N ARG A 64 -19.70 9.08 7.66
CA ARG A 64 -18.66 9.89 7.03
C ARG A 64 -17.75 10.54 8.06
N ASP A 65 -18.31 11.15 9.12
CA ASP A 65 -17.56 11.83 10.17
C ASP A 65 -16.73 10.88 11.05
N ALA A 66 -17.05 9.58 11.03
CA ALA A 66 -16.28 8.54 11.71
C ALA A 66 -15.05 8.05 10.90
N LEU A 67 -14.88 8.52 9.67
CA LEU A 67 -13.80 8.10 8.76
C LEU A 67 -12.71 9.18 8.67
N ASP A 68 -11.48 8.82 9.01
CA ASP A 68 -10.28 9.60 8.67
C ASP A 68 -9.93 9.34 7.19
N TYR A 69 -10.54 10.12 6.29
CA TYR A 69 -10.40 9.95 4.84
C TYR A 69 -9.23 10.74 4.26
N GLU A 70 -8.44 10.08 3.45
CA GLU A 70 -7.33 10.66 2.68
C GLU A 70 -7.64 10.59 1.17
N PRO A 71 -7.88 11.74 0.51
CA PRO A 71 -8.42 11.77 -0.86
C PRO A 71 -7.45 11.29 -1.93
N LEU A 72 -6.14 11.51 -1.79
CA LEU A 72 -5.16 11.15 -2.81
C LEU A 72 -5.05 9.62 -2.98
N SER A 73 -4.93 8.90 -1.87
CA SER A 73 -4.88 7.43 -1.88
C SER A 73 -6.27 6.77 -1.88
N ARG A 74 -7.31 7.55 -1.65
CA ARG A 74 -8.68 7.05 -1.47
C ARG A 74 -8.77 5.98 -0.37
N THR A 75 -8.03 6.20 0.72
CA THR A 75 -8.08 5.34 1.91
C THR A 75 -8.80 6.04 3.04
N ALA A 76 -9.39 5.26 3.94
CA ALA A 76 -9.94 5.81 5.17
C ALA A 76 -9.64 4.89 6.35
N PHE A 77 -9.47 5.47 7.54
CA PHE A 77 -9.44 4.73 8.80
C PHE A 77 -10.80 4.83 9.48
N PHE A 78 -11.38 3.68 9.79
CA PHE A 78 -12.47 3.59 10.72
C PHE A 78 -11.92 3.12 12.07
N GLY A 79 -11.81 4.03 13.02
CA GLY A 79 -11.11 3.83 14.28
C GLY A 79 -9.66 4.34 14.25
N LYS A 80 -8.83 3.87 15.16
CA LYS A 80 -7.44 4.33 15.32
C LYS A 80 -6.44 3.30 14.77
N PRO A 81 -5.37 3.76 14.09
CA PRO A 81 -4.26 2.89 13.72
C PRO A 81 -3.59 2.27 14.95
N LYS A 82 -2.92 1.13 14.75
CA LYS A 82 -2.07 0.53 15.77
C LYS A 82 -0.90 1.47 16.10
N PRO A 83 -0.43 1.51 17.34
CA PRO A 83 0.77 2.28 17.68
C PRO A 83 1.98 1.73 16.91
N GLU A 84 2.82 2.64 16.44
CA GLU A 84 4.04 2.24 15.74
C GLU A 84 4.98 1.47 16.68
N ALA A 85 5.58 0.39 16.18
CA ALA A 85 6.46 -0.47 16.94
C ALA A 85 7.77 -0.77 16.19
N GLY A 86 8.89 -0.57 16.88
CA GLY A 86 10.22 -0.87 16.37
C GLY A 86 10.78 0.18 15.40
N PRO A 87 11.96 -0.10 14.81
CA PRO A 87 12.57 0.80 13.85
C PRO A 87 11.90 0.73 12.48
N ALA A 88 12.02 1.81 11.69
CA ALA A 88 11.61 1.82 10.30
C ALA A 88 12.52 0.89 9.47
N ARG A 89 12.00 -0.26 9.06
CA ARG A 89 12.71 -1.27 8.25
C ARG A 89 12.31 -1.26 6.78
N ILE A 90 11.31 -0.45 6.43
CA ILE A 90 10.75 -0.35 5.08
C ILE A 90 11.05 1.03 4.52
N ALA A 91 11.80 1.07 3.43
CA ALA A 91 11.93 2.24 2.58
C ALA A 91 10.82 2.22 1.52
N VAL A 92 10.08 3.30 1.37
CA VAL A 92 9.11 3.49 0.28
C VAL A 92 9.70 4.50 -0.69
N LEU A 93 10.04 4.06 -1.91
CA LEU A 93 10.64 4.89 -2.94
C LEU A 93 9.59 5.19 -4.02
N ALA A 94 9.36 6.46 -4.32
CA ALA A 94 8.47 6.90 -5.39
C ALA A 94 9.28 7.51 -6.53
N ALA A 95 9.05 7.05 -7.77
CA ALA A 95 9.77 7.55 -8.94
C ALA A 95 9.40 9.01 -9.22
N GLY A 96 8.12 9.34 -9.20
CA GLY A 96 7.64 10.69 -9.42
C GLY A 96 6.48 11.09 -8.51
N THR A 97 6.15 12.38 -8.52
CA THR A 97 5.00 12.92 -7.77
C THR A 97 3.66 12.37 -8.27
N SER A 98 3.59 11.95 -9.54
CA SER A 98 2.41 11.30 -10.13
C SER A 98 2.12 9.92 -9.55
N ASP A 99 3.09 9.28 -8.89
CA ASP A 99 2.94 7.98 -8.21
C ASP A 99 2.47 8.12 -6.76
N ALA A 100 2.21 9.36 -6.33
CA ALA A 100 1.91 9.67 -4.93
C ALA A 100 0.64 8.99 -4.40
N HIS A 101 -0.35 8.72 -5.25
CA HIS A 101 -1.58 8.03 -4.84
C HIS A 101 -1.31 6.60 -4.34
N VAL A 102 -0.48 5.83 -5.06
CA VAL A 102 -0.06 4.48 -4.64
C VAL A 102 0.86 4.53 -3.43
N THR A 103 1.83 5.47 -3.47
CA THR A 103 2.77 5.68 -2.36
C THR A 103 2.04 6.01 -1.06
N ARG A 104 1.02 6.85 -1.12
CA ARG A 104 0.20 7.22 0.03
C ARG A 104 -0.64 6.03 0.54
N GLU A 105 -1.19 5.19 -0.37
CA GLU A 105 -1.88 3.96 0.04
C GLU A 105 -0.94 3.02 0.81
N ILE A 106 0.32 2.86 0.36
CA ILE A 106 1.35 2.08 1.08
C ILE A 106 1.56 2.65 2.47
N GLN A 107 1.85 3.96 2.58
CA GLN A 107 2.13 4.61 3.86
C GLN A 107 0.95 4.47 4.82
N ARG A 108 -0.28 4.74 4.37
CA ARG A 108 -1.47 4.62 5.21
C ARG A 108 -1.73 3.17 5.66
N THR A 109 -1.46 2.19 4.80
CA THR A 109 -1.57 0.77 5.16
C THR A 109 -0.55 0.36 6.22
N LEU A 110 0.70 0.81 6.09
CA LEU A 110 1.75 0.55 7.08
C LEU A 110 1.45 1.26 8.41
N THR A 111 1.06 2.53 8.36
CA THR A 111 0.63 3.30 9.54
C THR A 111 -0.55 2.62 10.26
N TRP A 112 -1.57 2.16 9.50
CA TRP A 112 -2.70 1.42 10.05
C TRP A 112 -2.25 0.19 10.86
N SER A 113 -1.25 -0.50 10.34
CA SER A 113 -0.70 -1.72 10.94
C SER A 113 0.35 -1.46 12.03
N GLY A 114 0.67 -0.20 12.34
CA GLY A 114 1.70 0.17 13.31
C GLY A 114 3.13 -0.12 12.86
N VAL A 115 3.37 -0.16 11.55
CA VAL A 115 4.68 -0.46 10.97
C VAL A 115 5.34 0.82 10.45
N PRO A 116 6.43 1.31 11.08
CA PRO A 116 7.15 2.49 10.64
C PRO A 116 7.78 2.29 9.27
N SER A 117 7.78 3.35 8.44
CA SER A 117 8.42 3.36 7.12
C SER A 117 8.99 4.74 6.80
N THR A 118 10.03 4.77 5.96
CA THR A 118 10.65 6.01 5.49
C THR A 118 10.31 6.24 4.02
N LEU A 119 9.81 7.44 3.70
CA LEU A 119 9.50 7.83 2.33
C LEU A 119 10.69 8.53 1.66
N PHE A 120 11.03 8.05 0.47
CA PHE A 120 11.97 8.67 -0.47
C PHE A 120 11.20 9.07 -1.74
N ALA A 121 10.62 10.25 -1.73
CA ALA A 121 9.83 10.77 -2.84
C ALA A 121 10.70 11.36 -3.95
N ASP A 122 10.19 11.31 -5.20
CA ASP A 122 10.77 11.92 -6.40
C ASP A 122 12.23 11.48 -6.66
N VAL A 123 12.48 10.16 -6.61
CA VAL A 123 13.80 9.55 -6.86
C VAL A 123 13.87 8.81 -8.19
N GLY A 124 13.04 9.23 -9.17
CA GLY A 124 12.99 8.62 -10.50
C GLY A 124 14.32 8.69 -11.27
N VAL A 125 14.51 7.71 -12.16
CA VAL A 125 15.77 7.51 -12.89
C VAL A 125 16.14 8.62 -13.86
N ALA A 126 15.18 9.43 -14.32
CA ALA A 126 15.46 10.60 -15.15
C ALA A 126 16.31 11.66 -14.40
N GLY A 127 16.26 11.64 -13.07
CA GLY A 127 17.14 12.41 -12.21
C GLY A 127 17.87 11.48 -11.23
N LEU A 128 18.63 10.51 -11.75
CA LEU A 128 19.25 9.43 -10.99
C LEU A 128 20.08 9.92 -9.78
N TRP A 129 20.67 11.12 -9.89
CA TRP A 129 21.40 11.75 -8.80
C TRP A 129 20.56 11.91 -7.51
N ARG A 130 19.23 12.05 -7.63
CA ARG A 130 18.33 12.15 -6.47
C ARG A 130 18.29 10.86 -5.67
N LEU A 131 18.28 9.70 -6.36
CA LEU A 131 18.39 8.39 -5.73
C LEU A 131 19.80 8.20 -5.14
N ILE A 132 20.84 8.48 -5.91
CA ILE A 132 22.24 8.28 -5.48
C ILE A 132 22.56 9.07 -4.22
N ASN A 133 22.10 10.33 -4.13
CA ASN A 133 22.31 11.17 -2.94
C ASN A 133 21.59 10.65 -1.67
N ARG A 134 20.62 9.76 -1.82
CA ARG A 134 19.85 9.16 -0.71
C ARG A 134 20.13 7.67 -0.51
N LEU A 135 21.02 7.09 -1.32
CA LEU A 135 21.22 5.64 -1.38
C LEU A 135 21.68 5.05 -0.05
N GLU A 136 22.57 5.73 0.67
CA GLU A 136 23.03 5.25 1.98
C GLU A 136 21.87 5.20 3.00
N ALA A 137 21.03 6.23 3.04
CA ALA A 137 19.82 6.20 3.88
C ALA A 137 18.83 5.11 3.45
N VAL A 138 18.69 4.83 2.17
CA VAL A 138 17.86 3.70 1.69
C VAL A 138 18.44 2.38 2.19
N ARG A 139 19.76 2.21 2.18
CA ARG A 139 20.46 0.98 2.60
C ARG A 139 20.35 0.66 4.09
N GLU A 140 19.95 1.62 4.92
CA GLU A 140 19.66 1.38 6.35
C GLU A 140 18.39 0.51 6.55
N HIS A 141 17.58 0.33 5.50
CA HIS A 141 16.35 -0.45 5.55
C HIS A 141 16.57 -1.90 5.09
N SER A 142 15.66 -2.80 5.43
CA SER A 142 15.71 -4.20 5.02
C SER A 142 14.85 -4.50 3.80
N ILE A 143 13.84 -3.66 3.54
CA ILE A 143 12.87 -3.81 2.47
C ILE A 143 12.73 -2.47 1.74
N ALA A 144 12.80 -2.50 0.42
CA ALA A 144 12.50 -1.36 -0.44
C ALA A 144 11.21 -1.63 -1.24
N ILE A 145 10.16 -0.86 -0.97
CA ILE A 145 8.96 -0.83 -1.83
C ILE A 145 9.18 0.28 -2.85
N VAL A 146 9.27 -0.08 -4.13
CA VAL A 146 9.64 0.83 -5.22
C VAL A 146 8.46 1.03 -6.15
N VAL A 147 7.90 2.24 -6.13
CA VAL A 147 6.69 2.63 -6.86
C VAL A 147 7.09 3.43 -8.10
N ALA A 148 6.69 2.95 -9.27
CA ALA A 148 7.02 3.60 -10.54
C ALA A 148 6.00 3.30 -11.63
N GLY A 149 5.65 4.34 -12.38
CA GLY A 149 4.90 4.26 -13.64
C GLY A 149 5.80 4.38 -14.86
N MET A 150 5.22 4.65 -16.02
CA MET A 150 5.86 4.78 -17.34
C MET A 150 6.64 3.50 -17.73
N ASP A 151 7.98 3.60 -17.91
CA ASP A 151 8.85 2.46 -18.18
C ASP A 151 9.25 1.68 -16.90
N ALA A 152 8.99 2.25 -15.71
CA ALA A 152 9.28 1.64 -14.41
C ALA A 152 10.74 1.13 -14.26
N ALA A 153 11.72 1.87 -14.74
CA ALA A 153 13.12 1.49 -14.64
C ALA A 153 13.67 1.54 -13.19
N LEU A 154 13.05 2.33 -12.31
CA LEU A 154 13.53 2.53 -10.93
C LEU A 154 13.67 1.22 -10.13
N PRO A 155 12.73 0.25 -10.14
CA PRO A 155 12.90 -1.02 -9.42
C PRO A 155 14.12 -1.82 -9.88
N THR A 156 14.40 -1.86 -11.17
CA THR A 156 15.61 -2.52 -11.72
C THR A 156 16.88 -1.85 -11.20
N VAL A 157 16.93 -0.51 -11.18
CA VAL A 157 18.08 0.24 -10.67
C VAL A 157 18.27 0.01 -9.17
N VAL A 158 17.19 0.11 -8.40
CA VAL A 158 17.25 -0.14 -6.94
C VAL A 158 17.69 -1.58 -6.66
N GLY A 159 17.19 -2.55 -7.40
CA GLY A 159 17.57 -3.95 -7.24
C GLY A 159 19.05 -4.25 -7.52
N GLY A 160 19.73 -3.41 -8.32
CA GLY A 160 21.18 -3.46 -8.51
C GLY A 160 22.00 -2.73 -7.44
N LEU A 161 21.36 -1.90 -6.59
CA LEU A 161 22.03 -1.04 -5.62
C LEU A 161 21.70 -1.35 -4.16
N PHE A 162 20.67 -2.15 -3.91
CA PHE A 162 20.10 -2.42 -2.58
C PHE A 162 20.13 -3.93 -2.29
N GLY A 163 20.71 -4.31 -1.14
CA GLY A 163 20.92 -5.71 -0.79
C GLY A 163 19.75 -6.39 -0.05
N GLY A 164 18.67 -5.65 0.24
CA GLY A 164 17.47 -6.18 0.90
C GLY A 164 16.40 -6.66 -0.10
N VAL A 165 15.19 -6.91 0.40
CA VAL A 165 14.05 -7.31 -0.44
C VAL A 165 13.54 -6.11 -1.24
N VAL A 166 13.43 -6.26 -2.56
CA VAL A 166 12.88 -5.22 -3.45
C VAL A 166 11.50 -5.64 -3.93
N ILE A 167 10.49 -4.81 -3.63
CA ILE A 167 9.10 -5.00 -4.02
C ILE A 167 8.72 -3.89 -4.99
N GLY A 168 8.62 -4.22 -6.28
CA GLY A 168 8.20 -3.32 -7.33
C GLY A 168 6.68 -3.18 -7.39
N VAL A 169 6.20 -1.95 -7.44
CA VAL A 169 4.77 -1.62 -7.56
C VAL A 169 4.59 -0.77 -8.82
N PRO A 170 4.13 -1.37 -9.92
CA PRO A 170 3.82 -0.61 -11.11
C PRO A 170 2.63 0.29 -10.87
N THR A 171 2.66 1.51 -11.39
CA THR A 171 1.51 2.42 -11.36
C THR A 171 0.90 2.59 -12.73
N SER A 172 -0.38 2.96 -12.77
CA SER A 172 -1.09 3.33 -14.00
C SER A 172 -0.64 4.68 -14.56
N THR A 173 0.30 5.35 -13.90
CA THR A 173 0.90 6.61 -14.35
C THR A 173 1.67 6.41 -15.64
N GLY A 174 1.23 7.07 -16.71
CA GLY A 174 1.84 6.99 -18.03
C GLY A 174 0.90 7.43 -19.12
N TYR A 175 1.41 7.52 -20.34
CA TYR A 175 0.64 7.88 -21.53
C TYR A 175 1.15 7.10 -22.75
N GLY A 176 0.35 7.08 -23.84
CA GLY A 176 0.69 6.34 -25.04
C GLY A 176 0.89 4.85 -24.77
N VAL A 177 2.02 4.27 -25.15
CA VAL A 177 2.32 2.85 -24.89
C VAL A 177 2.44 2.48 -23.41
N ALA A 178 2.60 3.49 -22.54
CA ALA A 178 2.72 3.31 -21.09
C ALA A 178 1.39 3.53 -20.35
N GLU A 179 0.31 3.84 -21.08
CA GLU A 179 -1.01 4.06 -20.47
C GLU A 179 -1.51 2.82 -19.72
N GLY A 180 -2.14 3.05 -18.55
CA GLY A 180 -2.75 1.98 -17.75
C GLY A 180 -1.79 1.08 -16.99
N GLY A 181 -0.47 1.36 -17.04
CA GLY A 181 0.53 0.67 -16.21
C GLY A 181 0.99 -0.69 -16.71
N HIS A 182 0.49 -1.19 -17.84
CA HIS A 182 0.91 -2.50 -18.38
C HIS A 182 2.37 -2.51 -18.80
N THR A 183 2.89 -1.41 -19.38
CA THR A 183 4.30 -1.27 -19.69
C THR A 183 5.15 -1.30 -18.42
N ALA A 184 4.74 -0.59 -17.36
CA ALA A 184 5.41 -0.61 -16.07
C ALA A 184 5.46 -2.02 -15.49
N LEU A 185 4.33 -2.73 -15.48
CA LEU A 185 4.25 -4.12 -15.01
C LEU A 185 5.19 -5.05 -15.81
N ASN A 186 5.13 -5.00 -17.14
CA ASN A 186 5.96 -5.84 -17.99
C ASN A 186 7.45 -5.53 -17.82
N SER A 187 7.82 -4.25 -17.67
CA SER A 187 9.20 -3.83 -17.40
C SER A 187 9.73 -4.42 -16.09
N MET A 188 8.94 -4.36 -15.02
CA MET A 188 9.32 -4.97 -13.73
C MET A 188 9.45 -6.49 -13.81
N LEU A 189 8.51 -7.18 -14.49
CA LEU A 189 8.54 -8.63 -14.68
C LEU A 189 9.71 -9.08 -15.55
N ALA A 190 10.12 -8.26 -16.52
CA ALA A 190 11.25 -8.51 -17.41
C ALA A 190 12.59 -8.00 -16.85
N SER A 191 12.64 -7.51 -15.60
CA SER A 191 13.84 -6.95 -15.00
C SER A 191 14.99 -7.95 -14.99
N CYS A 192 16.18 -7.52 -15.43
CA CYS A 192 17.41 -8.29 -15.30
C CYS A 192 18.01 -8.24 -13.89
N SER A 193 17.47 -7.40 -12.99
CA SER A 193 17.88 -7.33 -11.59
C SER A 193 17.28 -8.52 -10.83
N PRO A 194 18.12 -9.47 -10.33
CA PRO A 194 17.61 -10.71 -9.77
C PRO A 194 16.86 -10.46 -8.46
N GLY A 195 15.74 -11.15 -8.27
CA GLY A 195 14.99 -11.13 -7.01
C GLY A 195 14.05 -9.93 -6.80
N VAL A 196 13.82 -9.09 -7.83
CA VAL A 196 12.77 -8.08 -7.77
C VAL A 196 11.41 -8.76 -7.80
N VAL A 197 10.63 -8.59 -6.73
CA VAL A 197 9.25 -9.09 -6.63
C VAL A 197 8.29 -8.04 -7.15
N THR A 198 7.38 -8.40 -8.04
CA THR A 198 6.45 -7.45 -8.67
C THR A 198 5.03 -7.68 -8.20
N LEU A 199 4.32 -6.62 -7.83
CA LEU A 199 2.91 -6.62 -7.47
C LEU A 199 2.04 -6.23 -8.66
N ASN A 200 0.72 -6.23 -8.45
CA ASN A 200 -0.22 -5.76 -9.47
C ASN A 200 -0.19 -4.23 -9.60
N ILE A 201 -0.69 -3.71 -10.71
CA ILE A 201 -0.79 -2.27 -10.99
C ILE A 201 -1.61 -1.57 -9.91
N ASP A 202 -1.12 -0.43 -9.43
CA ASP A 202 -1.73 0.39 -8.39
C ASP A 202 -2.08 -0.37 -7.09
N ASN A 203 -1.32 -1.42 -6.75
CA ASN A 203 -1.59 -2.23 -5.57
C ASN A 203 -0.69 -1.85 -4.39
N GLY A 204 -0.88 -0.63 -3.87
CA GLY A 204 -0.14 -0.14 -2.70
C GLY A 204 -0.45 -0.94 -1.43
N TYR A 205 -1.72 -1.29 -1.22
CA TYR A 205 -2.13 -2.15 -0.10
C TYR A 205 -1.42 -3.50 -0.14
N GLY A 206 -1.42 -4.16 -1.30
CA GLY A 206 -0.73 -5.45 -1.46
C GLY A 206 0.77 -5.37 -1.20
N ALA A 207 1.42 -4.28 -1.61
CA ALA A 207 2.83 -4.06 -1.37
C ALA A 207 3.17 -3.90 0.12
N ALA A 208 2.38 -3.12 0.85
CA ALA A 208 2.50 -3.02 2.31
C ALA A 208 2.30 -4.39 2.98
N CYS A 209 1.29 -5.15 2.57
CA CYS A 209 1.05 -6.51 3.07
C CYS A 209 2.21 -7.45 2.77
N ALA A 210 2.80 -7.41 1.57
CA ALA A 210 3.96 -8.21 1.21
C ALA A 210 5.18 -7.89 2.09
N ALA A 211 5.46 -6.60 2.30
CA ALA A 211 6.53 -6.17 3.20
C ALA A 211 6.31 -6.64 4.64
N MET A 212 5.09 -6.50 5.18
CA MET A 212 4.74 -7.00 6.52
C MET A 212 4.91 -8.52 6.63
N ARG A 213 4.57 -9.30 5.59
CA ARG A 213 4.81 -10.75 5.58
C ARG A 213 6.30 -11.09 5.68
N VAL A 214 7.17 -10.34 5.01
CA VAL A 214 8.62 -10.51 5.13
C VAL A 214 9.07 -10.25 6.57
N LEU A 215 8.63 -9.14 7.19
CA LEU A 215 8.97 -8.82 8.58
C LEU A 215 8.50 -9.91 9.55
N HIS A 216 7.26 -10.36 9.43
CA HIS A 216 6.70 -11.44 10.28
C HIS A 216 7.45 -12.75 10.09
N SER A 217 7.89 -13.08 8.87
CA SER A 217 8.68 -14.29 8.61
C SER A 217 10.02 -14.24 9.32
N VAL A 218 10.71 -13.08 9.28
CA VAL A 218 11.97 -12.88 9.98
C VAL A 218 11.79 -12.97 11.51
N GLU A 219 10.72 -12.42 12.06
CA GLU A 219 10.42 -12.49 13.49
C GLU A 219 10.13 -13.94 13.96
N ARG A 220 9.43 -14.72 13.14
CA ARG A 220 9.17 -16.13 13.42
C ARG A 220 10.42 -17.01 13.40
N MET A 221 11.41 -16.67 12.57
CA MET A 221 12.70 -17.38 12.53
C MET A 221 13.60 -17.09 13.74
N LYS A 222 13.31 -16.02 14.50
CA LYS A 222 14.08 -15.66 15.71
C LYS A 222 13.54 -16.31 17.01
N ARG A 223 12.38 -16.93 16.92
CA ARG A 223 11.73 -17.68 18.02
C ARG A 223 12.12 -19.14 18.01
#